data_0d1901669257a6b2940cd59a6c7e7597
#
_entry.id   0d1901669257a6b2940cd59a6c7e7597
#
_cell.length_a   1.000
_cell.length_b   1.000
_cell.length_c   1.000
_cell.angle_alpha   90.00
_cell.angle_beta   90.00
_cell.angle_gamma   90.00
#
_symmetry.space_group_name_H-M   'P 1'
#
loop_
_entity.id
_entity.type
_entity.pdbx_description
1 polymer ?
#
loop_
_entity_poly.entity_id
_entity_poly.type
_entity_poly.pdbx_seq_one_letter_code
_entity_poly.pdbx_strand_id
1 'polypeptide(L)'
;HLVAGAADGALAYDTVKFVKAVKEIICDTYHCTFEEESLETTRLTVHLKFLAARILRHTPWQDAGLESMYTVLLQRDSRNEVCLQRINAYLRQEFDYELDHQEQVYLLIRLTKIVG
;
A
#
# COMPACT_ATOMS: atom_id res chain seq x y z
N HIS A 1 1.88 29.30 10.76
CA HIS A 1 1.11 28.34 10.08
C HIS A 1 1.60 28.04 8.66
N LEU A 2 1.42 26.84 8.23
CA LEU A 2 1.86 26.41 6.91
C LEU A 2 1.02 27.04 5.81
N VAL A 3 1.68 27.52 4.79
CA VAL A 3 1.00 27.94 3.58
C VAL A 3 0.66 26.71 2.75
N ALA A 4 -0.34 26.82 1.90
CA ALA A 4 -0.83 25.69 1.13
C ALA A 4 0.27 25.05 0.28
N GLY A 5 1.13 25.86 -0.34
CA GLY A 5 2.21 25.34 -1.16
C GLY A 5 3.21 24.50 -0.39
N ALA A 6 3.54 24.93 0.84
CA ALA A 6 4.43 24.15 1.69
C ALA A 6 3.80 22.84 2.12
N ALA A 7 2.50 22.87 2.45
CA ALA A 7 1.77 21.66 2.82
C ALA A 7 1.70 20.69 1.63
N ASP A 8 1.42 21.22 0.44
CA ASP A 8 1.35 20.40 -0.77
C ASP A 8 2.71 19.80 -1.10
N GLY A 9 3.79 20.56 -0.93
CA GLY A 9 5.14 20.06 -1.16
C GLY A 9 5.50 18.94 -0.19
N ALA A 10 5.18 19.11 1.08
CA ALA A 10 5.43 18.10 2.10
C ALA A 10 4.62 16.83 1.79
N LEU A 11 3.36 16.99 1.38
CA LEU A 11 2.51 15.88 1.02
C LEU A 11 3.08 15.10 -0.17
N ALA A 12 3.54 15.81 -1.20
CA ALA A 12 4.12 15.16 -2.37
C ALA A 12 5.38 14.38 -2.01
N TYR A 13 6.24 14.96 -1.18
CA TYR A 13 7.46 14.29 -0.73
C TYR A 13 7.13 13.04 0.07
N ASP A 14 6.16 13.14 0.98
CA ASP A 14 5.76 12.01 1.80
C ASP A 14 5.15 10.89 0.94
N THR A 15 4.42 11.27 -0.11
CA THR A 15 3.84 10.29 -1.02
C THR A 15 4.92 9.51 -1.75
N VAL A 16 5.93 10.20 -2.28
CA VAL A 16 7.04 9.55 -2.98
C VAL A 16 7.78 8.61 -2.04
N LYS A 17 8.08 9.08 -0.85
CA LYS A 17 8.78 8.29 0.16
C LYS A 17 7.97 7.06 0.55
N PHE A 18 6.66 7.23 0.73
CA PHE A 18 5.76 6.14 1.07
C PHE A 18 5.74 5.08 -0.02
N VAL A 19 5.55 5.47 -1.27
CA VAL A 19 5.49 4.54 -2.39
C VAL A 19 6.80 3.75 -2.49
N LYS A 20 7.92 4.44 -2.38
CA LYS A 20 9.23 3.78 -2.43
C LYS A 20 9.40 2.77 -1.30
N ALA A 21 9.04 3.16 -0.08
CA ALA A 21 9.20 2.28 1.08
C ALA A 21 8.34 1.03 0.96
N VAL A 22 7.08 1.18 0.53
CA VAL A 22 6.19 0.03 0.38
C VAL A 22 6.68 -0.88 -0.73
N LYS A 23 7.14 -0.33 -1.85
CA LYS A 23 7.70 -1.13 -2.94
C LYS A 23 8.93 -1.92 -2.47
N GLU A 24 9.78 -1.32 -1.65
CA GLU A 24 10.94 -2.02 -1.13
C GLU A 24 10.52 -3.18 -0.22
N ILE A 25 9.50 -2.98 0.61
CA ILE A 25 8.99 -4.06 1.46
C ILE A 25 8.48 -5.21 0.59
N ILE A 26 7.74 -4.89 -0.46
CA ILE A 26 7.20 -5.90 -1.36
C ILE A 26 8.32 -6.67 -2.05
N CYS A 27 9.29 -5.97 -2.62
CA CYS A 27 10.41 -6.62 -3.30
C CYS A 27 11.18 -7.53 -2.37
N ASP A 28 11.40 -7.07 -1.14
CA ASP A 28 12.14 -7.84 -0.16
C ASP A 28 11.36 -9.08 0.29
N THR A 29 10.06 -8.94 0.48
CA THR A 29 9.22 -10.04 0.95
C THR A 29 9.05 -11.13 -0.10
N TYR A 30 8.81 -10.73 -1.35
CA TYR A 30 8.54 -11.69 -2.43
C TYR A 30 9.78 -12.04 -3.24
N HIS A 31 10.92 -11.41 -2.95
CA HIS A 31 12.17 -11.60 -3.70
C HIS A 31 11.96 -11.31 -5.18
N CYS A 32 11.34 -10.19 -5.48
CA CYS A 32 11.05 -9.80 -6.86
C CYS A 32 11.56 -8.39 -7.14
N THR A 33 11.57 -8.03 -8.41
CA THR A 33 11.85 -6.67 -8.85
C THR A 33 10.68 -6.20 -9.69
N PHE A 34 10.46 -4.89 -9.72
CA PHE A 34 9.39 -4.31 -10.52
C PHE A 34 9.91 -3.88 -11.87
N GLU A 35 9.15 -4.20 -12.90
CA GLU A 35 9.37 -3.61 -14.21
C GLU A 35 8.58 -2.31 -14.25
N GLU A 36 9.29 -1.19 -14.10
CA GLU A 36 8.64 0.10 -13.89
C GLU A 36 7.71 0.51 -15.02
N GLU A 37 7.95 0.01 -16.22
CA GLU A 37 7.12 0.36 -17.37
C GLU A 37 5.96 -0.61 -17.58
N SER A 38 5.86 -1.68 -16.78
CA SER A 38 4.76 -2.61 -16.93
C SER A 38 3.45 -2.00 -16.45
N LEU A 39 2.35 -2.48 -17.03
CA LEU A 39 1.02 -2.02 -16.65
C LEU A 39 0.73 -2.33 -15.19
N GLU A 40 1.12 -3.52 -14.74
CA GLU A 40 0.81 -3.93 -13.37
C GLU A 40 1.59 -3.11 -12.34
N THR A 41 2.85 -2.79 -12.62
CA THR A 41 3.62 -1.92 -11.74
C THR A 41 3.02 -0.52 -11.71
N THR A 42 2.58 -0.02 -12.86
CA THR A 42 1.94 1.29 -12.93
C THR A 42 0.66 1.32 -12.10
N ARG A 43 -0.16 0.27 -12.19
CA ARG A 43 -1.39 0.17 -11.41
C ARG A 43 -1.12 0.09 -9.92
N LEU A 44 -0.09 -0.65 -9.52
CA LEU A 44 0.31 -0.70 -8.12
C LEU A 44 0.75 0.68 -7.63
N THR A 45 1.58 1.35 -8.42
CA THR A 45 2.07 2.69 -8.05
C THR A 45 0.92 3.66 -7.85
N VAL A 46 -0.05 3.67 -8.77
CA VAL A 46 -1.23 4.53 -8.66
C VAL A 46 -2.03 4.18 -7.40
N HIS A 47 -2.21 2.90 -7.15
CA HIS A 47 -2.92 2.44 -5.96
C HIS A 47 -2.23 2.93 -4.68
N LEU A 48 -0.90 2.82 -4.64
CA LEU A 48 -0.14 3.25 -3.47
C LEU A 48 -0.22 4.77 -3.28
N LYS A 49 -0.27 5.53 -4.36
CA LYS A 49 -0.45 6.98 -4.27
C LYS A 49 -1.81 7.35 -3.68
N PHE A 50 -2.87 6.66 -4.10
CA PHE A 50 -4.19 6.87 -3.53
C PHE A 50 -4.23 6.47 -2.06
N LEU A 51 -3.60 5.36 -1.73
CA LEU A 51 -3.52 4.92 -0.34
C LEU A 51 -2.78 5.95 0.52
N ALA A 52 -1.67 6.47 0.04
CA ALA A 52 -0.92 7.50 0.74
C ALA A 52 -1.78 8.74 0.98
N ALA A 53 -2.54 9.16 -0.01
CA ALA A 53 -3.40 10.33 0.12
C ALA A 53 -4.46 10.11 1.22
N ARG A 54 -5.03 8.90 1.28
CA ARG A 54 -6.02 8.59 2.31
C ARG A 54 -5.41 8.55 3.70
N ILE A 55 -4.22 7.97 3.83
CA ILE A 55 -3.52 7.91 5.10
C ILE A 55 -3.20 9.30 5.61
N LEU A 56 -2.67 10.14 4.74
CA LEU A 56 -2.27 11.50 5.13
C LEU A 56 -3.47 12.39 5.44
N ARG A 57 -4.63 12.08 4.89
CA ARG A 57 -5.87 12.81 5.18
C ARG A 57 -6.65 12.19 6.33
N HIS A 58 -6.21 11.03 6.83
CA HIS A 58 -6.93 10.28 7.86
C HIS A 58 -8.39 10.03 7.45
N THR A 59 -8.59 9.67 6.18
CA THR A 59 -9.92 9.41 5.64
C THR A 59 -10.09 7.90 5.50
N PRO A 60 -10.73 7.23 6.45
CA PRO A 60 -10.89 5.78 6.36
C PRO A 60 -11.82 5.42 5.22
N TRP A 61 -11.54 4.31 4.61
CA TRP A 61 -12.42 3.74 3.60
C TRP A 61 -13.49 2.94 4.32
N GLN A 62 -14.72 3.00 3.84
CA GLN A 62 -15.82 2.31 4.47
C GLN A 62 -16.59 1.47 3.48
N ASP A 63 -16.20 0.25 3.34
CA ASP A 63 -16.92 -0.69 2.52
C ASP A 63 -16.81 -2.06 3.19
N ALA A 64 -17.95 -2.63 3.54
CA ALA A 64 -18.02 -3.82 4.39
C ALA A 64 -18.30 -5.06 3.58
N GLY A 65 -17.69 -5.38 2.55
CA GLY A 65 -18.07 -6.55 1.78
C GLY A 65 -16.94 -7.48 1.41
N LEU A 66 -15.74 -7.25 1.93
CA LEU A 66 -14.58 -7.93 1.41
C LEU A 66 -13.91 -8.93 2.36
N GLU A 67 -14.58 -9.26 3.47
CA GLU A 67 -13.99 -10.17 4.47
C GLU A 67 -13.67 -11.55 3.90
N SER A 68 -14.60 -12.12 3.14
CA SER A 68 -14.38 -13.45 2.58
C SER A 68 -13.26 -13.43 1.54
N MET A 69 -13.21 -12.37 0.74
CA MET A 69 -12.14 -12.20 -0.24
C MET A 69 -10.79 -12.02 0.44
N TYR A 70 -10.77 -11.28 1.54
CA TYR A 70 -9.55 -11.07 2.31
C TYR A 70 -8.97 -12.42 2.76
N THR A 71 -9.80 -13.28 3.35
CA THR A 71 -9.35 -14.59 3.82
C THR A 71 -8.79 -15.43 2.68
N VAL A 72 -9.49 -15.48 1.55
CA VAL A 72 -9.05 -16.27 0.39
C VAL A 72 -7.71 -15.77 -0.13
N LEU A 73 -7.59 -14.46 -0.30
CA LEU A 73 -6.35 -13.87 -0.83
C LEU A 73 -5.18 -14.06 0.13
N LEU A 74 -5.44 -13.93 1.42
CA LEU A 74 -4.39 -14.08 2.43
C LEU A 74 -3.81 -15.49 2.42
N GLN A 75 -4.68 -16.49 2.23
CA GLN A 75 -4.26 -17.89 2.24
C GLN A 75 -3.64 -18.36 0.94
N ARG A 76 -3.77 -17.59 -0.12
CA ARG A 76 -3.28 -17.97 -1.43
C ARG A 76 -1.76 -18.08 -1.49
N ASP A 77 -1.06 -17.28 -0.71
CA ASP A 77 0.39 -17.27 -0.68
C ASP A 77 0.80 -16.86 0.73
N SER A 78 1.59 -17.70 1.40
CA SER A 78 2.00 -17.42 2.78
C SER A 78 2.77 -16.10 2.91
N ARG A 79 3.42 -15.66 1.84
CA ARG A 79 4.14 -14.39 1.86
C ARG A 79 3.22 -13.18 1.95
N ASN A 80 1.94 -13.36 1.58
CA ASN A 80 0.97 -12.26 1.64
C ASN A 80 0.81 -11.75 3.06
N GLU A 81 0.67 -12.65 4.02
CA GLU A 81 0.53 -12.25 5.42
C GLU A 81 1.78 -11.54 5.92
N VAL A 82 2.95 -12.07 5.59
CA VAL A 82 4.22 -11.46 5.99
C VAL A 82 4.34 -10.06 5.40
N CYS A 83 3.99 -9.92 4.14
CA CYS A 83 4.08 -8.62 3.46
C CYS A 83 3.16 -7.59 4.13
N LEU A 84 1.90 -7.98 4.40
CA LEU A 84 0.96 -7.07 5.05
C LEU A 84 1.42 -6.69 6.45
N GLN A 85 1.98 -7.63 7.20
CA GLN A 85 2.50 -7.34 8.53
C GLN A 85 3.63 -6.33 8.47
N ARG A 86 4.52 -6.48 7.51
CA ARG A 86 5.65 -5.57 7.35
C ARG A 86 5.19 -4.17 6.92
N ILE A 87 4.22 -4.11 6.01
CA ILE A 87 3.66 -2.83 5.59
C ILE A 87 2.96 -2.15 6.78
N ASN A 88 2.17 -2.91 7.53
CA ASN A 88 1.48 -2.35 8.69
C ASN A 88 2.46 -1.88 9.76
N ALA A 89 3.56 -2.59 9.96
CA ALA A 89 4.59 -2.15 10.92
C ALA A 89 5.20 -0.82 10.48
N TYR A 90 5.49 -0.68 9.19
CA TYR A 90 6.00 0.57 8.65
C TYR A 90 4.99 1.70 8.82
N LEU A 91 3.72 1.45 8.49
CA LEU A 91 2.68 2.46 8.59
C LEU A 91 2.43 2.88 10.04
N ARG A 92 2.47 1.93 10.97
CA ARG A 92 2.27 2.24 12.37
C ARG A 92 3.40 3.12 12.89
N GLN A 93 4.61 2.83 12.49
CA GLN A 93 5.78 3.58 12.93
C GLN A 93 5.84 4.99 12.35
N GLU A 94 5.54 5.12 11.06
CA GLU A 94 5.73 6.39 10.35
C GLU A 94 4.48 7.27 10.32
N PHE A 95 3.30 6.69 10.40
CA PHE A 95 2.05 7.42 10.19
C PHE A 95 1.00 7.16 11.27
N ASP A 96 1.31 6.29 12.25
CA ASP A 96 0.34 5.88 13.26
C ASP A 96 -0.96 5.38 12.59
N TYR A 97 -0.81 4.52 11.60
CA TYR A 97 -1.90 4.04 10.78
C TYR A 97 -1.77 2.53 10.57
N GLU A 98 -2.90 1.88 10.41
CA GLU A 98 -2.95 0.46 10.10
C GLU A 98 -3.96 0.25 8.97
N LEU A 99 -3.59 -0.58 7.98
CA LEU A 99 -4.47 -0.88 6.86
C LEU A 99 -5.74 -1.57 7.36
N ASP A 100 -6.90 -1.13 6.87
CA ASP A 100 -8.12 -1.88 7.12
C ASP A 100 -8.19 -3.06 6.16
N HIS A 101 -9.18 -3.94 6.34
CA HIS A 101 -9.29 -5.14 5.51
C HIS A 101 -9.48 -4.80 4.04
N GLN A 102 -10.23 -3.76 3.74
CA GLN A 102 -10.46 -3.39 2.35
C GLN A 102 -9.19 -2.92 1.67
N GLU A 103 -8.40 -2.10 2.37
CA GLU A 103 -7.11 -1.66 1.84
C GLU A 103 -6.19 -2.85 1.61
N GLN A 104 -6.20 -3.81 2.53
CA GLN A 104 -5.40 -5.01 2.39
C GLN A 104 -5.84 -5.85 1.20
N VAL A 105 -7.15 -5.99 0.99
CA VAL A 105 -7.68 -6.73 -0.16
C VAL A 105 -7.23 -6.11 -1.46
N TYR A 106 -7.37 -4.80 -1.60
CA TYR A 106 -6.97 -4.14 -2.84
C TYR A 106 -5.48 -4.29 -3.09
N LEU A 107 -4.68 -4.19 -2.03
CA LEU A 107 -3.24 -4.36 -2.17
C LEU A 107 -2.90 -5.79 -2.58
N LEU A 108 -3.53 -6.78 -1.96
CA LEU A 108 -3.30 -8.18 -2.30
C LEU A 108 -3.70 -8.48 -3.74
N ILE A 109 -4.78 -7.88 -4.24
CA ILE A 109 -5.17 -8.03 -5.63
C ILE A 109 -4.06 -7.54 -6.56
N ARG A 110 -3.52 -6.37 -6.27
CA ARG A 110 -2.43 -5.83 -7.09
C ARG A 110 -1.18 -6.71 -7.02
N LEU A 111 -0.85 -7.19 -5.82
CA LEU A 111 0.32 -8.05 -5.64
C LEU A 111 0.16 -9.37 -6.39
N THR A 112 -1.03 -9.97 -6.36
CA THR A 112 -1.30 -11.19 -7.11
C THR A 112 -1.00 -11.01 -8.59
N LYS A 113 -1.29 -9.84 -9.15
CA LYS A 113 -1.04 -9.56 -10.56
C LYS A 113 0.44 -9.43 -10.88
N ILE A 114 1.26 -9.11 -9.90
CA ILE A 114 2.69 -8.86 -10.10
C ILE A 114 3.51 -10.10 -9.78
N VAL A 115 3.25 -10.73 -8.65
CA VAL A 115 4.10 -11.84 -8.16
C VAL A 115 3.52 -13.21 -8.47
N GLY A 116 2.39 -13.22 -9.06
CA GLY A 116 1.80 -14.42 -9.57
C GLY A 116 1.10 -15.31 -8.71
#